data_05cd5b8639adff81fec872de9e773dbf
#
_entry.id   05cd5b8639adff81fec872de9e773dbf
#
_cell.length_a   1.000
_cell.length_b   1.000
_cell.length_c   1.000
_cell.angle_alpha   90.00
_cell.angle_beta   90.00
_cell.angle_gamma   90.00
#
_symmetry.space_group_name_H-M   'P 1'
#
loop_
_entity.id
_entity.type
_entity.pdbx_description
1 polymer ?
#
loop_
_entity_poly.entity_id
_entity_poly.type
_entity_poly.pdbx_seq_one_letter_code
_entity_poly.pdbx_strand_id
1 'polypeptide(L)'
;DVLNIFESAIDLMSFQTLEKLHKRNWKKNNYLSLSGVTAIGNSIEESELPIALGKFLAINPQIKVLNLYLDNDKAGKNSIAKINYLLGKSYQIYDKGPKKMKDVNEVLTRKFKQKEEYSR
;
A
#
# COMPACT_ATOMS: atom_id res chain seq x y z
N ASP A 1 3.69 4.80 15.29
CA ASP A 1 2.72 3.88 14.73
C ASP A 1 2.97 3.65 13.24
N VAL A 2 2.36 2.62 12.70
CA VAL A 2 2.56 2.16 11.32
C VAL A 2 1.36 2.55 10.47
N LEU A 3 1.62 3.04 9.24
CA LEU A 3 0.59 3.26 8.24
C LEU A 3 0.79 2.27 7.10
N ASN A 4 -0.27 1.55 6.73
CA ASN A 4 -0.30 0.65 5.58
C ASN A 4 -0.94 1.40 4.41
N ILE A 5 -0.19 1.55 3.32
CA ILE A 5 -0.56 2.38 2.17
C ILE A 5 -0.83 1.48 0.96
N PHE A 6 -1.98 1.70 0.31
CA PHE A 6 -2.45 0.94 -0.84
C PHE A 6 -2.72 1.86 -2.01
N GLU A 7 -2.60 1.32 -3.22
CA GLU A 7 -2.86 2.09 -4.44
C GLU A 7 -4.35 2.39 -4.61
N SER A 8 -5.22 1.44 -4.28
CA SER A 8 -6.66 1.59 -4.46
C SER A 8 -7.43 1.10 -3.22
N ALA A 9 -8.71 1.51 -3.14
CA ALA A 9 -9.60 1.05 -2.08
C ALA A 9 -9.85 -0.46 -2.15
N ILE A 10 -9.88 -1.04 -3.36
CA ILE A 10 -10.06 -2.48 -3.53
C ILE A 10 -8.88 -3.23 -2.90
N ASP A 11 -7.65 -2.79 -3.14
CA ASP A 11 -6.46 -3.41 -2.55
C ASP A 11 -6.45 -3.28 -1.03
N LEU A 12 -6.85 -2.13 -0.49
CA LEU A 12 -6.96 -1.92 0.95
C LEU A 12 -7.95 -2.90 1.57
N MET A 13 -9.13 -3.03 0.99
CA MET A 13 -10.16 -3.96 1.48
C MET A 13 -9.71 -5.41 1.35
N SER A 14 -9.00 -5.74 0.27
CA SER A 14 -8.45 -7.09 0.07
C SER A 14 -7.42 -7.43 1.15
N PHE A 15 -6.56 -6.48 1.50
CA PHE A 15 -5.60 -6.66 2.58
C PHE A 15 -6.30 -6.89 3.93
N GLN A 16 -7.31 -6.08 4.24
CA GLN A 16 -8.08 -6.24 5.48
C GLN A 16 -8.74 -7.62 5.53
N THR A 17 -9.25 -8.11 4.41
CA THR A 17 -9.84 -9.43 4.32
C THR A 17 -8.79 -10.52 4.56
N LEU A 18 -7.60 -10.39 3.99
CA LEU A 18 -6.49 -11.32 4.22
C LEU A 18 -6.08 -11.34 5.70
N GLU A 19 -5.96 -10.18 6.32
CA GLU A 19 -5.65 -10.07 7.74
C GLU A 19 -6.71 -10.74 8.61
N LYS A 20 -7.98 -10.55 8.27
CA LYS A 20 -9.10 -11.20 8.95
C LYS A 20 -9.07 -12.72 8.78
N LEU A 21 -8.78 -13.21 7.58
CA LEU A 21 -8.67 -14.65 7.31
C LEU A 21 -7.53 -15.28 8.12
N HIS A 22 -6.45 -14.55 8.33
CA HIS A 22 -5.32 -15.01 9.14
C HIS A 22 -5.50 -14.72 10.62
N LYS A 23 -6.68 -14.26 11.04
CA LYS A 23 -7.03 -13.96 12.43
C LYS A 23 -6.11 -12.90 13.07
N ARG A 24 -5.60 -11.97 12.25
CA ARG A 24 -4.83 -10.83 12.73
C ARG A 24 -5.74 -9.69 13.13
N ASN A 25 -5.24 -8.80 13.98
CA ASN A 25 -6.04 -7.69 14.50
C ASN A 25 -6.03 -6.51 13.53
N TRP A 26 -6.74 -6.66 12.42
CA TRP A 26 -6.78 -5.67 11.35
C TRP A 26 -7.38 -4.33 11.77
N LYS A 27 -8.24 -4.32 12.78
CA LYS A 27 -8.90 -3.09 13.25
C LYS A 27 -7.95 -2.12 13.96
N LYS A 28 -6.81 -2.58 14.46
CA LYS A 28 -5.83 -1.75 15.16
C LYS A 28 -4.81 -1.09 14.23
N ASN A 29 -4.79 -1.45 12.97
CA ASN A 29 -3.84 -0.89 12.02
C ASN A 29 -4.39 0.38 11.38
N ASN A 30 -3.48 1.21 10.89
CA ASN A 30 -3.83 2.39 10.09
C ASN A 30 -3.74 2.05 8.62
N TYR A 31 -4.73 2.48 7.84
CA TYR A 31 -4.83 2.18 6.42
C TYR A 31 -5.11 3.43 5.63
N LEU A 32 -4.50 3.53 4.45
CA LEU A 32 -4.74 4.63 3.52
C LEU A 32 -4.72 4.12 2.09
N SER A 33 -5.73 4.49 1.31
CA SER A 33 -5.76 4.29 -0.14
C SER A 33 -5.38 5.58 -0.83
N LEU A 34 -4.49 5.49 -1.82
CA LEU A 34 -4.07 6.65 -2.60
C LEU A 34 -5.06 6.99 -3.72
N SER A 35 -6.08 6.15 -3.93
CA SER A 35 -7.10 6.34 -4.98
C SER A 35 -6.48 6.44 -6.38
N GLY A 36 -5.49 5.59 -6.63
CA GLY A 36 -4.73 5.58 -7.87
C GLY A 36 -3.39 6.27 -7.71
N VAL A 37 -2.44 5.90 -8.57
CA VAL A 37 -1.08 6.43 -8.53
C VAL A 37 -0.99 7.69 -9.36
N THR A 38 -0.49 8.77 -8.77
CA THR A 38 -0.26 10.03 -9.47
C THR A 38 0.90 9.85 -10.45
N ALA A 39 0.74 10.36 -11.67
CA ALA A 39 1.81 10.36 -12.65
C ALA A 39 3.01 11.14 -12.12
N ILE A 40 4.23 10.62 -12.35
CA ILE A 40 5.45 11.34 -12.02
C ILE A 40 5.62 12.47 -13.04
N GLY A 41 6.06 13.66 -12.58
CA GLY A 41 6.45 14.75 -13.46
C GLY A 41 7.71 14.41 -14.24
N ASN A 42 8.46 15.43 -14.66
CA ASN A 42 9.66 15.23 -15.47
C ASN A 42 10.77 14.49 -14.72
N SER A 43 10.77 14.59 -13.39
CA SER A 43 11.74 13.88 -12.54
C SER A 43 11.09 13.55 -11.19
N ILE A 44 11.72 12.64 -10.44
CA ILE A 44 11.25 12.29 -9.09
C ILE A 44 11.31 13.53 -8.18
N GLU A 45 12.32 14.36 -8.32
CA GLU A 45 12.49 15.57 -7.51
C GLU A 45 11.39 16.61 -7.76
N GLU A 46 10.83 16.64 -8.96
CA GLU A 46 9.75 17.55 -9.32
C GLU A 46 8.37 17.03 -8.94
N SER A 47 8.29 15.76 -8.54
CA SER A 47 7.01 15.14 -8.20
C SER A 47 6.57 15.53 -6.81
N GLU A 48 5.27 15.72 -6.63
CA GLU A 48 4.69 16.01 -5.34
C GLU A 48 4.14 14.72 -4.69
N LEU A 49 4.06 14.74 -3.36
CA LEU A 49 3.39 13.67 -2.63
C LEU A 49 1.91 13.61 -3.01
N PRO A 50 1.33 12.41 -3.10
CA PRO A 50 -0.13 12.30 -3.20
C PRO A 50 -0.80 13.10 -2.08
N ILE A 51 -1.80 13.89 -2.44
CA ILE A 51 -2.46 14.82 -1.50
C ILE A 51 -3.01 14.08 -0.29
N ALA A 52 -3.64 12.91 -0.52
CA ALA A 52 -4.22 12.12 0.56
C ALA A 52 -3.16 11.69 1.58
N LEU A 53 -1.97 11.29 1.11
CA LEU A 53 -0.88 10.88 1.98
C LEU A 53 -0.35 12.05 2.78
N GLY A 54 -0.09 13.17 2.14
CA GLY A 54 0.40 14.37 2.83
C GLY A 54 -0.55 14.85 3.93
N LYS A 55 -1.85 14.90 3.62
CA LYS A 55 -2.87 15.31 4.60
C LYS A 55 -2.97 14.33 5.76
N PHE A 56 -2.94 13.03 5.47
CA PHE A 56 -3.04 12.00 6.50
C PHE A 56 -1.87 12.09 7.48
N LEU A 57 -0.66 12.23 6.98
CA LEU A 57 0.54 12.31 7.82
C LEU A 57 0.56 13.60 8.65
N ALA A 58 0.07 14.71 8.10
CA ALA A 58 -0.02 15.96 8.85
C ALA A 58 -0.97 15.86 10.04
N ILE A 59 -2.08 15.13 9.89
CA ILE A 59 -3.07 14.95 10.94
C ILE A 59 -2.64 13.87 11.96
N ASN A 60 -1.78 12.95 11.54
CA ASN A 60 -1.38 11.79 12.34
C ASN A 60 0.13 11.79 12.61
N PRO A 61 0.65 12.75 13.41
CA PRO A 61 2.10 12.88 13.62
C PRO A 61 2.74 11.71 14.38
N GLN A 62 1.94 10.83 14.97
CA GLN A 62 2.42 9.63 15.66
C GLN A 62 2.94 8.56 14.70
N ILE A 63 2.61 8.66 13.42
CA ILE A 63 3.06 7.67 12.43
C ILE A 63 4.53 7.90 12.12
N LYS A 64 5.32 6.81 12.19
CA LYS A 64 6.77 6.82 11.94
C LYS A 64 7.19 5.80 10.89
N VAL A 65 6.35 4.80 10.61
CA VAL A 65 6.64 3.71 9.70
C VAL A 65 5.58 3.66 8.61
N LEU A 66 6.02 3.54 7.36
CA LEU A 66 5.15 3.40 6.20
C LEU A 66 5.40 2.04 5.55
N ASN A 67 4.37 1.22 5.47
CA ASN A 67 4.39 -0.02 4.70
C ASN A 67 3.68 0.22 3.38
N LEU A 68 4.39 0.05 2.27
CA LEU A 68 3.86 0.31 0.94
C LEU A 68 3.42 -1.00 0.29
N TYR A 69 2.13 -1.12 0.04
CA TYR A 69 1.50 -2.26 -0.65
C TYR A 69 1.01 -1.80 -2.03
N LEU A 70 1.91 -1.23 -2.81
CA LEU A 70 1.57 -0.68 -4.12
C LEU A 70 1.68 -1.76 -5.20
N ASP A 71 1.08 -1.49 -6.36
CA ASP A 71 1.04 -2.45 -7.44
C ASP A 71 2.44 -2.83 -7.92
N ASN A 72 2.61 -4.08 -8.32
CA ASN A 72 3.87 -4.60 -8.86
C ASN A 72 3.94 -4.29 -10.36
N ASP A 73 3.97 -3.01 -10.69
CA ASP A 73 4.09 -2.51 -12.05
C ASP A 73 4.96 -1.25 -12.06
N LYS A 74 5.19 -0.69 -13.25
CA LYS A 74 6.03 0.49 -13.41
C LYS A 74 5.51 1.68 -12.60
N ALA A 75 4.20 1.93 -12.65
CA ALA A 75 3.60 3.05 -11.94
C ALA A 75 3.74 2.89 -10.42
N GLY A 76 3.52 1.68 -9.91
CA GLY A 76 3.70 1.39 -8.48
C GLY A 76 5.14 1.57 -8.04
N LYS A 77 6.09 1.06 -8.83
CA LYS A 77 7.52 1.23 -8.54
C LYS A 77 7.96 2.68 -8.56
N ASN A 78 7.43 3.46 -9.50
CA ASN A 78 7.70 4.89 -9.56
C ASN A 78 7.16 5.63 -8.33
N SER A 79 5.99 5.23 -7.86
CA SER A 79 5.41 5.82 -6.65
C SER A 79 6.23 5.47 -5.40
N ILE A 80 6.73 4.25 -5.31
CA ILE A 80 7.63 3.86 -4.21
C ILE A 80 8.88 4.72 -4.22
N ALA A 81 9.50 4.91 -5.37
CA ALA A 81 10.69 5.75 -5.50
C ALA A 81 10.41 7.19 -5.08
N LYS A 82 9.27 7.74 -5.50
CA LYS A 82 8.87 9.10 -5.14
C LYS A 82 8.65 9.26 -3.64
N ILE A 83 7.95 8.32 -3.02
CA ILE A 83 7.69 8.37 -1.57
C ILE A 83 8.99 8.25 -0.81
N ASN A 84 9.90 7.35 -1.21
CA ASN A 84 11.21 7.22 -0.59
C ASN A 84 12.02 8.51 -0.72
N TYR A 85 12.00 9.15 -1.87
CA TYR A 85 12.73 10.40 -2.08
C TYR A 85 12.20 11.52 -1.17
N LEU A 86 10.87 11.66 -1.09
CA LEU A 86 10.24 12.76 -0.36
C LEU A 86 10.20 12.53 1.15
N LEU A 87 10.05 11.29 1.60
CA LEU A 87 9.80 10.97 3.01
C LEU A 87 10.86 10.07 3.65
N GLY A 88 11.82 9.59 2.90
CA GLY A 88 12.78 8.60 3.40
C GLY A 88 13.64 9.09 4.56
N LYS A 89 13.83 10.39 4.71
CA LYS A 89 14.60 10.96 5.85
C LYS A 89 13.79 11.10 7.12
N SER A 90 12.46 11.13 7.00
CA SER A 90 11.55 11.38 8.13
C SER A 90 10.80 10.15 8.59
N TYR A 91 10.72 9.10 7.76
CA TYR A 91 9.96 7.89 8.02
C TYR A 91 10.79 6.65 7.69
N GLN A 92 10.50 5.56 8.40
CA GLN A 92 10.97 4.23 7.99
C GLN A 92 9.99 3.72 6.94
N ILE A 93 10.48 3.38 5.75
CA ILE A 93 9.64 3.01 4.61
C ILE A 93 10.02 1.61 4.15
N TYR A 94 9.02 0.73 4.07
CA TYR A 94 9.18 -0.65 3.63
C TYR A 94 8.29 -0.93 2.44
N ASP A 95 8.86 -1.49 1.38
CA ASP A 95 8.12 -1.99 0.23
C ASP A 95 7.64 -3.41 0.56
N LYS A 96 6.36 -3.54 0.90
CA LYS A 96 5.73 -4.82 1.24
C LYS A 96 4.71 -5.27 0.21
N GLY A 97 4.66 -4.63 -0.95
CA GLY A 97 3.78 -5.02 -2.03
C GLY A 97 4.10 -6.40 -2.57
N PRO A 98 3.14 -7.01 -3.27
CA PRO A 98 3.33 -8.34 -3.85
C PRO A 98 4.45 -8.33 -4.89
N LYS A 99 5.29 -9.37 -4.88
CA LYS A 99 6.43 -9.48 -5.81
C LYS A 99 6.15 -10.40 -6.98
N LYS A 100 5.25 -11.38 -6.81
CA LYS A 100 4.90 -12.35 -7.84
C LYS A 100 3.56 -12.07 -8.51
N MET A 101 2.71 -11.30 -7.85
CA MET A 101 1.38 -10.91 -8.34
C MET A 101 1.35 -9.41 -8.56
N LYS A 102 0.40 -8.92 -9.35
CA LYS A 102 0.32 -7.52 -9.70
C LYS A 102 -0.04 -6.64 -8.51
N ASP A 103 -1.03 -7.07 -7.71
CA ASP A 103 -1.57 -6.26 -6.62
C ASP A 103 -2.12 -7.13 -5.49
N VAL A 104 -2.51 -6.48 -4.39
CA VAL A 104 -3.03 -7.17 -3.20
C VAL A 104 -4.34 -7.90 -3.50
N ASN A 105 -5.19 -7.32 -4.35
CA ASN A 105 -6.44 -7.97 -4.71
C ASN A 105 -6.21 -9.31 -5.42
N GLU A 106 -5.20 -9.39 -6.29
CA GLU A 106 -4.84 -10.65 -6.95
C GLU A 106 -4.38 -11.71 -5.94
N VAL A 107 -3.65 -11.30 -4.90
CA VAL A 107 -3.26 -12.21 -3.82
C VAL A 107 -4.50 -12.83 -3.16
N LEU A 108 -5.48 -12.00 -2.85
CA LEU A 108 -6.72 -12.48 -2.23
C LEU A 108 -7.51 -13.40 -3.14
N THR A 109 -7.68 -13.03 -4.41
CA THR A 109 -8.46 -13.83 -5.36
C THR A 109 -7.82 -15.19 -5.60
N ARG A 110 -6.50 -15.28 -5.70
CA ARG A 110 -5.80 -16.56 -5.82
C ARG A 110 -5.98 -17.44 -4.60
N LYS A 111 -5.98 -16.83 -3.41
CA LYS A 111 -6.19 -17.57 -2.16
C LYS A 111 -7.59 -18.20 -2.11
N PHE A 112 -8.63 -17.47 -2.50
CA PHE A 112 -9.98 -18.01 -2.58
C PHE A 112 -10.08 -19.12 -3.61
N LYS A 113 -9.45 -18.96 -4.76
CA LYS A 113 -9.45 -19.96 -5.81
C LYS A 113 -8.82 -21.27 -5.34
N GLN A 114 -7.69 -21.20 -4.63
CA GLN A 114 -7.05 -22.38 -4.03
C GLN A 114 -7.97 -23.05 -3.02
N LYS A 115 -8.65 -22.28 -2.19
CA LYS A 115 -9.58 -22.81 -1.19
C LYS A 115 -10.75 -23.55 -1.84
N GLU A 116 -11.29 -23.05 -2.93
CA GLU A 116 -12.33 -23.73 -3.69
C GLU A 116 -11.86 -25.07 -4.25
N GLU A 117 -10.63 -25.12 -4.81
CA GLU A 117 -10.04 -26.35 -5.33
C GLU A 117 -9.91 -27.42 -4.26
N TYR A 118 -9.52 -27.04 -3.06
CA TYR A 118 -9.38 -27.98 -1.94
C TYR A 118 -10.70 -28.38 -1.30
N SER A 119 -11.77 -27.62 -1.53
CA SER A 119 -13.09 -27.90 -0.97
C SER A 119 -13.95 -28.85 -1.82
N ARG A 120 -13.48 -29.20 -3.00
CA ARG A 120 -14.21 -30.10 -3.93
C ARG A 120 -13.83 -31.57 -3.70
#